data_efb065654dc4b57c6614275561e18c6e
#
_entry.id   efb065654dc4b57c6614275561e18c6e
#
_cell.length_a   1.000
_cell.length_b   1.000
_cell.length_c   1.000
_cell.angle_alpha   90.00
_cell.angle_beta   90.00
_cell.angle_gamma   90.00
#
_symmetry.space_group_name_H-M   'P 1'
#
loop_
_entity.id
_entity.type
_entity.pdbx_description
1 polymer ?
#
loop_
_entity_poly.entity_id
_entity_poly.type
_entity_poly.pdbx_seq_one_letter_code
_entity_poly.pdbx_strand_id
1 'polypeptide(L)'
;THLSPSGHSFSLNNLYYLKDGQPWYPVMGEIHYGRVPRADWEESILKMKASGVTVIATYVFWNYHEEKENTYIWEGNKDLRHFLELCHQHGMYVWLRIGPWCHGEVRYGGFPDWLMGIEGGVRKDNPVYLKHVERFFNEIGKQAEGMYFKNEGPVIGLQIENEYRFDSRTRLNHMLNLKRIAIQSGMDVPYYTATGWPKSDLKQTELIPVWGGYPEAPWSSKVTELALSRNYLFSSWASDPAVGADLLGEQENTTSKGLQYPYSTAEMGGGNQITYHRRPVIAAKDVVAQSYVKVGSGANMMGYY
;
A
#
# COMPACT_ATOMS: atom_id res chain seq x y z
N THR A 1 -11.25 -5.50 -14.32
CA THR A 1 -11.46 -6.93 -13.98
C THR A 1 -10.19 -7.68 -14.31
N HIS A 2 -9.68 -8.45 -13.37
CA HIS A 2 -8.60 -9.40 -13.59
C HIS A 2 -9.16 -10.81 -13.52
N LEU A 3 -8.77 -11.64 -14.47
CA LEU A 3 -9.24 -13.01 -14.64
C LEU A 3 -8.05 -13.96 -14.51
N SER A 4 -8.20 -15.02 -13.74
CA SER A 4 -7.24 -16.12 -13.70
C SER A 4 -7.56 -17.19 -14.75
N PRO A 5 -6.62 -18.04 -15.12
CA PRO A 5 -6.86 -19.17 -16.03
C PRO A 5 -7.96 -20.14 -15.57
N SER A 6 -8.11 -20.35 -14.26
CA SER A 6 -9.19 -21.16 -13.66
C SER A 6 -10.57 -20.50 -13.67
N GLY A 7 -10.68 -19.25 -14.17
CA GLY A 7 -11.93 -18.52 -14.27
C GLY A 7 -12.29 -17.69 -13.05
N HIS A 8 -11.44 -17.65 -12.02
CA HIS A 8 -11.64 -16.73 -10.90
C HIS A 8 -11.37 -15.31 -11.31
N SER A 9 -12.08 -14.35 -10.69
CA SER A 9 -11.96 -12.94 -11.05
C SER A 9 -11.90 -12.02 -9.84
N PHE A 10 -11.12 -10.95 -9.97
CA PHE A 10 -11.20 -9.78 -9.11
C PHE A 10 -11.61 -8.55 -9.91
N SER A 11 -12.55 -7.82 -9.36
CA SER A 11 -12.97 -6.52 -9.89
C SER A 11 -13.41 -5.60 -8.75
N LEU A 12 -13.72 -4.36 -9.09
CA LEU A 12 -14.30 -3.41 -8.17
C LEU A 12 -15.29 -2.50 -8.91
N ASN A 13 -16.21 -1.95 -8.18
CA ASN A 13 -17.05 -0.84 -8.60
C ASN A 13 -16.82 0.35 -7.64
N ASN A 14 -17.67 1.34 -7.70
CA ASN A 14 -17.57 2.52 -6.84
C ASN A 14 -17.97 2.26 -5.37
N LEU A 15 -18.56 1.11 -5.06
CA LEU A 15 -19.06 0.78 -3.74
C LEU A 15 -18.26 -0.29 -3.01
N TYR A 16 -17.82 -1.35 -3.74
CA TYR A 16 -17.15 -2.49 -3.11
C TYR A 16 -16.27 -3.28 -4.09
N TYR A 17 -15.45 -4.14 -3.52
CA TYR A 17 -14.69 -5.15 -4.24
C TYR A 17 -15.55 -6.36 -4.56
N LEU A 18 -15.22 -7.03 -5.65
CA LEU A 18 -15.90 -8.23 -6.12
C LEU A 18 -14.87 -9.35 -6.30
N LYS A 19 -15.21 -10.53 -5.81
CA LYS A 19 -14.52 -11.78 -6.10
C LYS A 19 -15.53 -12.73 -6.76
N ASP A 20 -15.19 -13.21 -7.93
CA ASP A 20 -16.05 -14.11 -8.74
C ASP A 20 -17.47 -13.53 -8.95
N GLY A 21 -17.52 -12.20 -9.18
CA GLY A 21 -18.77 -11.47 -9.36
C GLY A 21 -19.60 -11.22 -8.08
N GLN A 22 -19.15 -11.73 -6.93
CA GLN A 22 -19.83 -11.55 -5.65
C GLN A 22 -19.15 -10.48 -4.81
N PRO A 23 -19.89 -9.68 -4.03
CA PRO A 23 -19.30 -8.72 -3.10
C PRO A 23 -18.30 -9.39 -2.15
N TRP A 24 -17.14 -8.81 -2.04
CA TRP A 24 -16.05 -9.30 -1.20
C TRP A 24 -15.51 -8.18 -0.33
N TYR A 25 -15.34 -8.46 0.96
CA TYR A 25 -14.77 -7.53 1.92
C TYR A 25 -13.35 -7.98 2.28
N PRO A 26 -12.32 -7.42 1.64
CA PRO A 26 -10.94 -7.78 1.96
C PRO A 26 -10.55 -7.25 3.34
N VAL A 27 -9.90 -8.11 4.13
CA VAL A 27 -9.16 -7.72 5.33
C VAL A 27 -7.69 -7.89 5.03
N MET A 28 -6.97 -6.78 4.99
CA MET A 28 -5.55 -6.75 4.68
C MET A 28 -4.75 -6.51 5.96
N GLY A 29 -3.69 -7.26 6.13
CA GLY A 29 -2.71 -7.07 7.20
C GLY A 29 -1.33 -6.90 6.60
N GLU A 30 -0.54 -5.99 7.15
CA GLU A 30 0.79 -5.71 6.65
C GLU A 30 1.86 -6.38 7.48
N ILE A 31 2.77 -7.08 6.82
CA ILE A 31 3.99 -7.66 7.37
C ILE A 31 5.14 -7.36 6.39
N HIS A 32 6.19 -6.73 6.88
CA HIS A 32 7.37 -6.50 6.04
C HIS A 32 8.29 -7.72 6.13
N TYR A 33 8.26 -8.58 5.10
CA TYR A 33 9.05 -9.81 5.10
C TYR A 33 10.54 -9.57 5.41
N GLY A 34 11.10 -8.48 4.91
CA GLY A 34 12.49 -8.11 5.17
C GLY A 34 12.82 -7.72 6.62
N ARG A 35 11.82 -7.54 7.48
CA ARG A 35 11.96 -7.20 8.90
C ARG A 35 11.65 -8.36 9.84
N VAL A 36 11.21 -9.48 9.29
CA VAL A 36 10.90 -10.70 10.01
C VAL A 36 11.90 -11.77 9.58
N PRO A 37 12.49 -12.54 10.49
CA PRO A 37 13.36 -13.66 10.11
C PRO A 37 12.64 -14.63 9.17
N ARG A 38 13.32 -15.11 8.16
CA ARG A 38 12.73 -16.04 7.17
C ARG A 38 12.08 -17.27 7.84
N ALA A 39 12.68 -17.75 8.91
CA ALA A 39 12.17 -18.91 9.66
C ALA A 39 10.78 -18.66 10.28
N ASP A 40 10.41 -17.40 10.50
CA ASP A 40 9.15 -17.00 11.15
C ASP A 40 8.08 -16.57 10.15
N TRP A 41 8.37 -16.55 8.84
CA TRP A 41 7.41 -16.09 7.83
C TRP A 41 6.16 -16.93 7.77
N GLU A 42 6.31 -18.24 7.72
CA GLU A 42 5.19 -19.17 7.63
C GLU A 42 4.27 -19.06 8.84
N GLU A 43 4.85 -19.07 10.05
CA GLU A 43 4.10 -18.92 11.29
C GLU A 43 3.37 -17.57 11.33
N SER A 44 4.01 -16.49 10.91
CA SER A 44 3.40 -15.15 10.83
C SER A 44 2.23 -15.12 9.87
N ILE A 45 2.37 -15.70 8.68
CA ILE A 45 1.30 -15.81 7.67
C ILE A 45 0.12 -16.61 8.25
N LEU A 46 0.37 -17.73 8.90
CA LEU A 46 -0.67 -18.56 9.50
C LEU A 46 -1.41 -17.84 10.64
N LYS A 47 -0.70 -17.08 11.48
CA LYS A 47 -1.30 -16.24 12.53
C LYS A 47 -2.19 -15.15 11.93
N MET A 48 -1.75 -14.48 10.87
CA MET A 48 -2.55 -13.49 10.15
C MET A 48 -3.81 -14.14 9.56
N LYS A 49 -3.68 -15.30 8.91
CA LYS A 49 -4.81 -16.06 8.38
C LYS A 49 -5.80 -16.45 9.48
N ALA A 50 -5.33 -16.95 10.59
CA ALA A 50 -6.17 -17.33 11.74
C ALA A 50 -6.91 -16.11 12.34
N SER A 51 -6.36 -14.91 12.19
CA SER A 51 -6.98 -13.65 12.62
C SER A 51 -8.00 -13.09 11.61
N GLY A 52 -8.26 -13.79 10.50
CA GLY A 52 -9.23 -13.36 9.49
C GLY A 52 -8.64 -12.48 8.37
N VAL A 53 -7.33 -12.28 8.34
CA VAL A 53 -6.66 -11.60 7.23
C VAL A 53 -6.78 -12.44 5.96
N THR A 54 -7.17 -11.81 4.87
CA THR A 54 -7.31 -12.46 3.55
C THR A 54 -6.28 -11.98 2.53
N VAL A 55 -5.70 -10.79 2.76
CA VAL A 55 -4.68 -10.18 1.90
C VAL A 55 -3.48 -9.78 2.75
N ILE A 56 -2.31 -10.20 2.37
CA ILE A 56 -1.05 -9.78 2.99
C ILE A 56 -0.45 -8.65 2.18
N ALA A 57 -0.22 -7.50 2.83
CA ALA A 57 0.56 -6.42 2.26
C ALA A 57 2.02 -6.48 2.72
N THR A 58 2.93 -6.15 1.85
CA THR A 58 4.35 -6.04 2.18
C THR A 58 5.08 -5.04 1.28
N TYR A 59 5.98 -4.26 1.87
CA TYR A 59 6.90 -3.42 1.11
C TYR A 59 8.07 -4.22 0.54
N VAL A 60 8.49 -3.84 -0.65
CA VAL A 60 9.78 -4.21 -1.23
C VAL A 60 10.71 -3.02 -1.09
N PHE A 61 11.47 -2.97 -0.02
CA PHE A 61 12.37 -1.84 0.24
C PHE A 61 13.59 -1.88 -0.67
N TRP A 62 13.78 -0.86 -1.48
CA TRP A 62 14.87 -0.80 -2.44
C TRP A 62 16.25 -0.90 -1.78
N ASN A 63 16.49 -0.12 -0.71
CA ASN A 63 17.76 -0.13 0.03
C ASN A 63 18.09 -1.49 0.66
N TYR A 64 17.08 -2.34 0.88
CA TYR A 64 17.25 -3.67 1.43
C TYR A 64 17.78 -4.65 0.39
N HIS A 65 17.38 -4.48 -0.87
CA HIS A 65 17.77 -5.37 -1.96
C HIS A 65 18.95 -4.89 -2.76
N GLU A 66 19.17 -3.59 -2.88
CA GLU A 66 20.27 -2.95 -3.62
C GLU A 66 21.02 -1.95 -2.73
N GLU A 67 21.63 -2.44 -1.66
CA GLU A 67 22.46 -1.62 -0.76
C GLU A 67 23.62 -1.00 -1.50
N LYS A 68 24.27 -1.78 -2.38
CA LYS A 68 25.30 -1.34 -3.30
C LYS A 68 24.76 -1.28 -4.72
N GLU A 69 24.99 -0.17 -5.41
CA GLU A 69 24.51 0.02 -6.77
C GLU A 69 24.88 -1.14 -7.70
N ASN A 70 23.90 -1.60 -8.49
CA ASN A 70 23.98 -2.75 -9.41
C ASN A 70 24.21 -4.12 -8.72
N THR A 71 24.01 -4.21 -7.41
CA THR A 71 24.18 -5.48 -6.68
C THR A 71 22.88 -5.81 -5.96
N TYR A 72 22.08 -6.69 -6.54
CA TYR A 72 20.82 -7.15 -5.96
C TYR A 72 21.00 -8.43 -5.16
N ILE A 73 20.32 -8.52 -4.02
CA ILE A 73 20.30 -9.71 -3.16
C ILE A 73 18.84 -10.11 -2.96
N TRP A 74 18.51 -11.34 -3.37
CA TRP A 74 17.16 -11.93 -3.28
C TRP A 74 17.18 -13.30 -2.61
N GLU A 75 18.02 -13.50 -1.61
CA GLU A 75 18.20 -14.75 -0.87
C GLU A 75 18.10 -14.55 0.64
N GLY A 76 17.95 -15.63 1.40
CA GLY A 76 17.80 -15.58 2.85
C GLY A 76 16.57 -14.76 3.27
N ASN A 77 16.75 -13.82 4.18
CA ASN A 77 15.68 -12.92 4.61
C ASN A 77 15.23 -11.91 3.53
N LYS A 78 15.89 -11.90 2.37
CA LYS A 78 15.57 -11.04 1.23
C LYS A 78 14.84 -11.78 0.09
N ASP A 79 14.50 -13.05 0.29
CA ASP A 79 13.89 -13.93 -0.71
C ASP A 79 12.39 -13.61 -0.88
N LEU A 80 12.10 -12.59 -1.69
CA LEU A 80 10.73 -12.20 -2.02
C LEU A 80 9.96 -13.37 -2.66
N ARG A 81 10.60 -14.10 -3.56
CA ARG A 81 9.97 -15.23 -4.28
C ARG A 81 9.42 -16.26 -3.30
N HIS A 82 10.24 -16.72 -2.37
CA HIS A 82 9.82 -17.68 -1.38
C HIS A 82 8.71 -17.15 -0.45
N PHE A 83 8.75 -15.86 -0.08
CA PHE A 83 7.67 -15.26 0.70
C PHE A 83 6.33 -15.31 -0.06
N LEU A 84 6.33 -15.02 -1.37
CA LEU A 84 5.14 -15.14 -2.21
C LEU A 84 4.65 -16.58 -2.34
N GLU A 85 5.56 -17.54 -2.46
CA GLU A 85 5.25 -18.98 -2.50
C GLU A 85 4.57 -19.45 -1.21
N LEU A 86 5.05 -19.03 -0.04
CA LEU A 86 4.40 -19.31 1.24
C LEU A 86 2.99 -18.71 1.30
N CYS A 87 2.81 -17.45 0.89
CA CYS A 87 1.49 -16.85 0.83
C CYS A 87 0.55 -17.66 -0.06
N HIS A 88 1.00 -18.06 -1.25
CA HIS A 88 0.25 -18.88 -2.18
C HIS A 88 -0.12 -20.25 -1.59
N GLN A 89 0.85 -20.95 -1.01
CA GLN A 89 0.67 -22.25 -0.37
C GLN A 89 -0.42 -22.22 0.71
N HIS A 90 -0.50 -21.12 1.46
CA HIS A 90 -1.49 -20.95 2.52
C HIS A 90 -2.78 -20.28 2.06
N GLY A 91 -2.97 -20.05 0.75
CA GLY A 91 -4.19 -19.47 0.17
C GLY A 91 -4.42 -18.02 0.55
N MET A 92 -3.33 -17.26 0.79
CA MET A 92 -3.37 -15.83 1.08
C MET A 92 -3.13 -15.04 -0.20
N TYR A 93 -3.94 -14.03 -0.44
CA TYR A 93 -3.64 -13.05 -1.48
C TYR A 93 -2.56 -12.08 -1.03
N VAL A 94 -1.88 -11.48 -2.00
CA VAL A 94 -0.77 -10.55 -1.72
C VAL A 94 -0.98 -9.24 -2.45
N TRP A 95 -0.71 -8.19 -1.74
CA TRP A 95 -0.55 -6.86 -2.26
C TRP A 95 0.91 -6.41 -2.05
N LEU A 96 1.65 -6.28 -3.15
CA LEU A 96 3.02 -5.79 -3.11
C LEU A 96 3.06 -4.26 -3.16
N ARG A 97 3.76 -3.67 -2.22
CA ARG A 97 4.05 -2.24 -2.18
C ARG A 97 5.46 -2.03 -2.72
N ILE A 98 5.55 -1.78 -4.05
CA ILE A 98 6.84 -1.81 -4.79
C ILE A 98 7.63 -0.51 -4.71
N GLY A 99 7.09 0.50 -4.08
CA GLY A 99 7.72 1.81 -4.03
C GLY A 99 7.63 2.58 -5.37
N PRO A 100 8.67 3.25 -5.80
CA PRO A 100 10.07 3.26 -5.33
C PRO A 100 10.30 3.88 -3.95
N TRP A 101 9.44 4.83 -3.55
CA TRP A 101 9.40 5.41 -2.22
C TRP A 101 8.32 4.74 -1.38
N CYS A 102 8.66 4.35 -0.15
CA CYS A 102 7.78 3.60 0.73
C CYS A 102 7.35 4.35 2.00
N HIS A 103 8.03 5.40 2.45
CA HIS A 103 8.08 5.83 3.86
C HIS A 103 8.52 4.66 4.75
N GLY A 104 7.58 3.83 5.19
CA GLY A 104 7.79 2.53 5.82
C GLY A 104 8.67 2.54 7.08
N GLU A 105 8.85 3.70 7.73
CA GLU A 105 9.76 3.93 8.86
C GLU A 105 11.17 3.38 8.56
N VAL A 106 11.64 3.63 7.36
CA VAL A 106 12.96 3.21 6.88
C VAL A 106 13.77 4.41 6.36
N ARG A 107 15.09 4.31 6.49
CA ARG A 107 16.02 5.36 6.03
C ARG A 107 15.73 5.75 4.59
N TYR A 108 15.61 7.05 4.34
CA TYR A 108 15.31 7.66 3.04
C TYR A 108 14.06 7.07 2.35
N GLY A 109 13.05 6.64 3.15
CA GLY A 109 11.82 6.07 2.62
C GLY A 109 12.02 4.80 1.79
N GLY A 110 13.11 4.08 2.03
CA GLY A 110 13.49 2.87 1.33
C GLY A 110 14.47 3.08 0.19
N PHE A 111 14.88 4.31 -0.12
CA PHE A 111 15.92 4.54 -1.13
C PHE A 111 17.31 4.13 -0.62
N PRO A 112 18.14 3.50 -1.48
CA PRO A 112 19.55 3.27 -1.17
C PRO A 112 20.32 4.59 -1.01
N ASP A 113 21.34 4.58 -0.16
CA ASP A 113 22.15 5.77 0.11
C ASP A 113 22.80 6.34 -1.16
N TRP A 114 23.30 5.49 -2.05
CA TRP A 114 23.91 5.89 -3.33
C TRP A 114 22.92 6.63 -4.25
N LEU A 115 21.63 6.36 -4.17
CA LEU A 115 20.59 7.01 -4.99
C LEU A 115 20.35 8.46 -4.55
N MET A 116 20.63 8.80 -3.30
CA MET A 116 20.33 10.14 -2.77
C MET A 116 21.22 11.24 -3.37
N GLY A 117 22.36 10.88 -3.95
CA GLY A 117 23.30 11.81 -4.58
C GLY A 117 23.16 11.98 -6.09
N ILE A 118 22.16 11.36 -6.73
CA ILE A 118 22.04 11.43 -8.20
C ILE A 118 21.70 12.82 -8.69
N GLU A 119 22.23 13.17 -9.86
CA GLU A 119 21.89 14.43 -10.53
C GLU A 119 20.39 14.53 -10.80
N GLY A 120 19.82 15.70 -10.59
CA GLY A 120 18.41 15.95 -10.79
C GLY A 120 17.50 15.45 -9.68
N GLY A 121 17.96 14.63 -8.73
CA GLY A 121 17.23 14.15 -7.57
C GLY A 121 16.17 13.09 -7.88
N VAL A 122 15.48 12.62 -6.82
CA VAL A 122 14.52 11.51 -6.82
C VAL A 122 13.06 11.98 -6.77
N ARG A 123 12.09 11.04 -6.90
CA ARG A 123 10.64 11.26 -6.83
C ARG A 123 10.12 12.31 -7.81
N LYS A 124 10.62 12.31 -9.03
CA LYS A 124 10.20 13.20 -10.13
C LYS A 124 10.63 12.62 -11.48
N ASP A 125 10.15 13.20 -12.56
CA ASP A 125 10.52 12.83 -13.94
C ASP A 125 11.95 13.26 -14.25
N ASN A 126 12.90 12.60 -13.64
CA ASN A 126 14.30 12.69 -13.90
C ASN A 126 14.76 11.44 -14.66
N PRO A 127 15.27 11.55 -15.88
CA PRO A 127 15.67 10.39 -16.67
C PRO A 127 16.68 9.47 -15.99
N VAL A 128 17.61 10.04 -15.22
CA VAL A 128 18.59 9.26 -14.45
C VAL A 128 17.88 8.46 -13.37
N TYR A 129 17.00 9.09 -12.59
CA TYR A 129 16.22 8.42 -11.57
C TYR A 129 15.31 7.35 -12.16
N LEU A 130 14.56 7.66 -13.22
CA LEU A 130 13.63 6.71 -13.85
C LEU A 130 14.35 5.50 -14.43
N LYS A 131 15.57 5.62 -14.92
CA LYS A 131 16.39 4.49 -15.36
C LYS A 131 16.75 3.55 -14.20
N HIS A 132 17.07 4.10 -13.03
CA HIS A 132 17.30 3.29 -11.83
C HIS A 132 16.02 2.61 -11.35
N VAL A 133 14.88 3.31 -11.39
CA VAL A 133 13.56 2.73 -11.06
C VAL A 133 13.22 1.57 -12.00
N GLU A 134 13.42 1.75 -13.31
CA GLU A 134 13.20 0.69 -14.31
C GLU A 134 14.01 -0.57 -13.98
N ARG A 135 15.27 -0.38 -13.64
CA ARG A 135 16.14 -1.49 -13.23
C ARG A 135 15.62 -2.20 -11.97
N PHE A 136 15.26 -1.45 -10.95
CA PHE A 136 14.69 -1.99 -9.71
C PHE A 136 13.36 -2.71 -9.95
N PHE A 137 12.45 -2.12 -10.72
CA PHE A 137 11.18 -2.74 -11.05
C PHE A 137 11.34 -4.01 -11.90
N ASN A 138 12.30 -4.04 -12.82
CA ASN A 138 12.65 -5.25 -13.57
C ASN A 138 13.12 -6.38 -12.64
N GLU A 139 13.89 -6.07 -11.61
CA GLU A 139 14.32 -7.08 -10.62
C GLU A 139 13.14 -7.60 -9.81
N ILE A 140 12.24 -6.72 -9.34
CA ILE A 140 11.00 -7.16 -8.66
C ILE A 140 10.15 -8.02 -9.61
N GLY A 141 10.01 -7.62 -10.88
CA GLY A 141 9.25 -8.36 -11.89
C GLY A 141 9.77 -9.78 -12.07
N LYS A 142 11.10 -9.98 -12.10
CA LYS A 142 11.72 -11.31 -12.15
C LYS A 142 11.41 -12.15 -10.91
N GLN A 143 11.45 -11.57 -9.71
CA GLN A 143 11.13 -12.30 -8.48
C GLN A 143 9.66 -12.71 -8.42
N ALA A 144 8.77 -11.87 -8.94
CA ALA A 144 7.32 -12.12 -8.92
C ALA A 144 6.79 -12.79 -10.20
N GLU A 145 7.66 -13.18 -11.14
CA GLU A 145 7.25 -13.84 -12.38
C GLU A 145 6.45 -15.11 -12.10
N GLY A 146 5.27 -15.23 -12.73
CA GLY A 146 4.34 -16.35 -12.52
C GLY A 146 3.55 -16.29 -11.21
N MET A 147 3.81 -15.30 -10.33
CA MET A 147 3.10 -15.14 -9.06
C MET A 147 1.92 -14.14 -9.13
N TYR A 148 1.63 -13.60 -10.29
CA TYR A 148 0.47 -12.72 -10.48
C TYR A 148 -0.82 -13.54 -10.62
N PHE A 149 -1.92 -12.94 -10.21
CA PHE A 149 -3.25 -13.57 -10.24
C PHE A 149 -3.62 -14.12 -11.63
N LYS A 150 -3.25 -13.44 -12.69
CA LYS A 150 -3.41 -13.93 -14.07
C LYS A 150 -2.66 -15.23 -14.38
N ASN A 151 -1.74 -15.65 -13.53
CA ASN A 151 -0.97 -16.90 -13.60
C ASN A 151 -1.32 -17.87 -12.47
N GLU A 152 -2.47 -17.72 -11.83
CA GLU A 152 -2.91 -18.43 -10.61
C GLU A 152 -2.07 -18.08 -9.37
N GLY A 153 -1.25 -17.05 -9.42
CA GLY A 153 -0.43 -16.63 -8.29
C GLY A 153 -1.21 -15.80 -7.26
N PRO A 154 -0.61 -15.55 -6.11
CA PRO A 154 -1.28 -14.86 -4.99
C PRO A 154 -1.35 -13.34 -5.18
N VAL A 155 -0.54 -12.73 -6.07
CA VAL A 155 -0.44 -11.28 -6.19
C VAL A 155 -1.63 -10.72 -6.96
N ILE A 156 -2.52 -10.02 -6.25
CA ILE A 156 -3.75 -9.41 -6.77
C ILE A 156 -3.67 -7.90 -6.95
N GLY A 157 -2.62 -7.26 -6.48
CA GLY A 157 -2.44 -5.82 -6.60
C GLY A 157 -1.03 -5.36 -6.28
N LEU A 158 -0.67 -4.21 -6.86
CA LEU A 158 0.61 -3.54 -6.63
C LEU A 158 0.36 -2.09 -6.21
N GLN A 159 1.10 -1.63 -5.21
CA GLN A 159 1.10 -0.22 -4.86
C GLN A 159 2.35 0.46 -5.41
N ILE A 160 2.14 1.56 -6.13
CA ILE A 160 3.19 2.47 -6.60
C ILE A 160 3.22 3.68 -5.70
N GLU A 161 4.41 4.10 -5.29
CA GLU A 161 4.65 5.25 -4.42
C GLU A 161 3.92 5.13 -3.07
N ASN A 162 4.17 6.06 -2.18
CA ASN A 162 3.44 6.19 -0.93
C ASN A 162 3.33 7.66 -0.56
N GLU A 163 2.09 8.10 -0.32
CA GLU A 163 1.76 9.49 0.03
C GLU A 163 2.36 10.52 -0.95
N TYR A 164 2.43 10.16 -2.22
CA TYR A 164 2.89 11.09 -3.25
C TYR A 164 1.77 12.03 -3.67
N ARG A 165 2.05 13.32 -3.60
CA ARG A 165 1.10 14.36 -3.99
C ARG A 165 1.22 14.64 -5.48
N PHE A 166 0.29 14.18 -6.28
CA PHE A 166 0.26 14.36 -7.75
C PHE A 166 -0.85 15.32 -8.21
N ASP A 167 -0.81 16.52 -7.67
CA ASP A 167 -1.77 17.60 -7.86
C ASP A 167 -1.34 18.63 -8.95
N SER A 168 -0.30 18.33 -9.68
CA SER A 168 0.17 19.09 -10.83
C SER A 168 0.47 18.17 -12.00
N ARG A 169 0.47 18.72 -13.22
CA ARG A 169 0.75 17.94 -14.43
C ARG A 169 2.09 17.19 -14.38
N THR A 170 3.13 17.84 -13.88
CA THR A 170 4.46 17.23 -13.75
C THR A 170 4.44 16.03 -12.81
N ARG A 171 3.78 16.17 -11.66
CA ARG A 171 3.66 15.10 -10.66
C ARG A 171 2.75 13.98 -11.13
N LEU A 172 1.67 14.32 -11.83
CA LEU A 172 0.80 13.35 -12.47
C LEU A 172 1.58 12.52 -13.51
N ASN A 173 2.35 13.19 -14.38
CA ASN A 173 3.18 12.50 -15.37
C ASN A 173 4.17 11.54 -14.72
N HIS A 174 4.74 11.92 -13.58
CA HIS A 174 5.63 11.04 -12.83
C HIS A 174 4.92 9.74 -12.40
N MET A 175 3.72 9.83 -11.82
CA MET A 175 2.94 8.66 -11.44
C MET A 175 2.59 7.77 -12.65
N LEU A 176 2.23 8.38 -13.78
CA LEU A 176 1.96 7.66 -15.04
C LEU A 176 3.22 6.95 -15.57
N ASN A 177 4.38 7.60 -15.47
CA ASN A 177 5.65 7.00 -15.88
C ASN A 177 6.03 5.82 -14.97
N LEU A 178 5.87 5.94 -13.66
CA LEU A 178 6.09 4.82 -12.74
C LEU A 178 5.19 3.63 -13.07
N LYS A 179 3.89 3.88 -13.29
CA LYS A 179 2.94 2.84 -13.72
C LYS A 179 3.37 2.18 -15.02
N ARG A 180 3.75 2.97 -16.02
CA ARG A 180 4.22 2.46 -17.31
C ARG A 180 5.46 1.58 -17.16
N ILE A 181 6.44 2.01 -16.36
CA ILE A 181 7.66 1.23 -16.10
C ILE A 181 7.30 -0.09 -15.43
N ALA A 182 6.42 -0.08 -14.42
CA ALA A 182 6.00 -1.28 -13.74
C ALA A 182 5.31 -2.28 -14.68
N ILE A 183 4.42 -1.81 -15.56
CA ILE A 183 3.78 -2.65 -16.60
C ILE A 183 4.83 -3.24 -17.55
N GLN A 184 5.79 -2.43 -18.00
CA GLN A 184 6.87 -2.88 -18.89
C GLN A 184 7.80 -3.90 -18.22
N SER A 185 7.89 -3.87 -16.89
CA SER A 185 8.61 -4.86 -16.09
C SER A 185 7.81 -6.16 -15.85
N GLY A 186 6.68 -6.36 -16.56
CA GLY A 186 5.88 -7.59 -16.49
C GLY A 186 4.88 -7.62 -15.34
N MET A 187 4.75 -6.56 -14.57
CA MET A 187 3.88 -6.46 -13.41
C MET A 187 2.44 -6.07 -13.83
N ASP A 188 1.67 -7.04 -14.32
CA ASP A 188 0.33 -6.83 -14.89
C ASP A 188 -0.77 -7.29 -13.92
N VAL A 189 -1.12 -6.41 -13.01
CA VAL A 189 -2.21 -6.51 -12.01
C VAL A 189 -2.78 -5.12 -11.74
N PRO A 190 -3.90 -4.97 -10.99
CA PRO A 190 -4.39 -3.66 -10.57
C PRO A 190 -3.34 -2.86 -9.78
N TYR A 191 -3.30 -1.56 -10.06
CA TYR A 191 -2.40 -0.64 -9.40
C TYR A 191 -3.12 0.24 -8.39
N TYR A 192 -2.50 0.39 -7.23
CA TYR A 192 -2.97 1.19 -6.11
C TYR A 192 -1.96 2.27 -5.76
N THR A 193 -2.41 3.27 -5.02
CA THR A 193 -1.51 4.23 -4.37
C THR A 193 -2.10 4.67 -3.03
N ALA A 194 -1.28 4.64 -2.00
CA ALA A 194 -1.62 5.28 -0.75
C ALA A 194 -1.52 6.80 -0.94
N THR A 195 -2.60 7.50 -0.64
CA THR A 195 -2.64 8.95 -0.77
C THR A 195 -3.31 9.58 0.45
N GLY A 196 -2.68 10.60 1.00
CA GLY A 196 -3.25 11.47 2.01
C GLY A 196 -3.57 12.86 1.47
N TRP A 197 -3.44 13.06 0.14
CA TRP A 197 -3.46 14.38 -0.46
C TRP A 197 -4.72 14.62 -1.29
N PRO A 198 -5.56 15.60 -0.89
CA PRO A 198 -6.90 15.80 -1.42
C PRO A 198 -6.95 16.22 -2.90
N LYS A 199 -5.87 16.76 -3.43
CA LYS A 199 -5.83 17.30 -4.81
C LYS A 199 -5.18 16.37 -5.82
N SER A 200 -4.92 15.11 -5.45
CA SER A 200 -4.34 14.14 -6.38
C SER A 200 -5.31 13.79 -7.50
N ASP A 201 -4.86 13.81 -8.75
CA ASP A 201 -5.68 13.50 -9.91
C ASP A 201 -5.77 11.98 -10.13
N LEU A 202 -6.69 11.36 -9.41
CA LEU A 202 -6.91 9.91 -9.43
C LEU A 202 -7.51 9.42 -10.75
N LYS A 203 -8.30 10.25 -11.43
CA LYS A 203 -9.02 9.83 -12.65
C LYS A 203 -8.06 9.55 -13.80
N GLN A 204 -7.04 10.37 -13.96
CA GLN A 204 -6.08 10.22 -15.06
C GLN A 204 -5.05 9.12 -14.80
N THR A 205 -4.77 8.78 -13.55
CA THR A 205 -3.77 7.75 -13.22
C THR A 205 -4.32 6.35 -13.33
N GLU A 206 -5.63 6.17 -13.20
CA GLU A 206 -6.27 4.86 -13.05
C GLU A 206 -5.65 4.05 -11.89
N LEU A 207 -5.15 4.75 -10.88
CA LEU A 207 -4.65 4.15 -9.64
C LEU A 207 -5.79 4.11 -8.63
N ILE A 208 -5.99 2.96 -8.02
CA ILE A 208 -7.00 2.79 -6.98
C ILE A 208 -6.49 3.47 -5.70
N PRO A 209 -7.19 4.48 -5.18
CA PRO A 209 -6.74 5.18 -3.99
C PRO A 209 -6.99 4.35 -2.74
N VAL A 210 -6.05 4.40 -1.81
CA VAL A 210 -6.18 3.84 -0.48
C VAL A 210 -5.66 4.83 0.54
N TRP A 211 -6.22 4.78 1.75
CA TRP A 211 -5.98 5.79 2.76
C TRP A 211 -5.42 5.20 4.04
N GLY A 212 -4.83 6.05 4.87
CA GLY A 212 -4.37 5.73 6.21
C GLY A 212 -5.24 6.39 7.28
N GLY A 213 -5.08 5.93 8.49
CA GLY A 213 -5.68 6.53 9.67
C GLY A 213 -5.02 5.98 10.92
N TYR A 214 -4.49 6.88 11.75
CA TYR A 214 -3.77 6.51 12.96
C TYR A 214 -4.50 7.02 14.20
N PRO A 215 -4.45 6.29 15.33
CA PRO A 215 -5.00 6.75 16.61
C PRO A 215 -4.39 8.05 17.09
N GLU A 216 -3.11 8.25 16.79
CA GLU A 216 -2.33 9.43 17.15
C GLU A 216 -1.39 9.81 16.01
N ALA A 217 -0.90 11.05 16.00
CA ALA A 217 0.09 11.55 15.05
C ALA A 217 1.50 11.59 15.67
N PRO A 218 2.23 10.47 15.73
CA PRO A 218 3.54 10.42 16.40
C PRO A 218 4.61 11.26 15.71
N TRP A 219 4.43 11.58 14.43
CA TRP A 219 5.27 12.50 13.67
C TRP A 219 5.12 13.98 14.07
N SER A 220 4.12 14.31 14.91
CA SER A 220 3.97 15.68 15.41
C SER A 220 5.14 16.06 16.32
N SER A 221 5.75 17.22 16.09
CA SER A 221 6.80 17.76 16.96
C SER A 221 6.26 18.28 18.31
N LYS A 222 4.93 18.32 18.46
CA LYS A 222 4.27 18.74 19.69
C LYS A 222 4.49 17.70 20.78
N VAL A 223 5.11 18.09 21.89
CA VAL A 223 5.42 17.20 23.03
C VAL A 223 4.31 17.11 24.08
N THR A 224 3.32 17.99 23.99
CA THR A 224 2.12 17.97 24.84
C THR A 224 1.08 17.03 24.28
N GLU A 225 0.01 16.79 25.01
CA GLU A 225 -1.14 16.02 24.55
C GLU A 225 -1.69 16.57 23.23
N LEU A 226 -2.00 15.67 22.31
CA LEU A 226 -2.62 15.99 21.04
C LEU A 226 -4.15 15.95 21.19
N ALA A 227 -4.83 16.75 20.37
CA ALA A 227 -6.28 16.63 20.26
C ALA A 227 -6.68 15.22 19.81
N LEU A 228 -7.90 14.80 20.17
CA LEU A 228 -8.47 13.54 19.71
C LEU A 228 -8.38 13.45 18.18
N SER A 229 -7.87 12.33 17.70
CA SER A 229 -7.82 12.07 16.27
C SER A 229 -9.22 12.04 15.66
N ARG A 230 -9.40 12.71 14.52
CA ARG A 230 -10.65 12.65 13.74
C ARG A 230 -10.96 11.22 13.26
N ASN A 231 -9.98 10.34 13.26
CA ASN A 231 -10.16 8.93 12.93
C ASN A 231 -11.07 8.15 13.89
N TYR A 232 -11.44 8.75 15.02
CA TYR A 232 -12.44 8.23 15.97
C TYR A 232 -13.85 8.81 15.78
N LEU A 233 -14.06 9.65 14.79
CA LEU A 233 -15.36 10.27 14.52
C LEU A 233 -16.02 9.63 13.30
N PHE A 234 -17.28 9.27 13.46
CA PHE A 234 -18.14 8.97 12.31
C PHE A 234 -18.42 10.24 11.54
N SER A 235 -18.35 10.14 10.23
CA SER A 235 -18.46 11.32 9.41
C SER A 235 -19.74 11.35 8.57
N SER A 236 -20.01 10.35 7.82
CA SER A 236 -21.23 10.21 7.06
C SER A 236 -21.57 8.74 6.97
N TRP A 237 -22.82 8.40 7.07
CA TRP A 237 -23.23 7.01 7.06
C TRP A 237 -24.47 6.70 6.23
N ALA A 238 -24.88 7.61 5.43
CA ALA A 238 -25.75 7.27 4.33
C ALA A 238 -24.91 6.59 3.24
N SER A 239 -25.56 5.94 2.29
CA SER A 239 -24.94 5.49 1.04
C SER A 239 -24.49 6.72 0.22
N ASP A 240 -23.79 7.60 0.86
CA ASP A 240 -23.30 8.85 0.34
C ASP A 240 -21.96 8.59 -0.36
N PRO A 241 -21.79 9.00 -1.62
CA PRO A 241 -20.50 8.90 -2.31
C PRO A 241 -19.37 9.68 -1.64
N ALA A 242 -19.69 10.52 -0.65
CA ALA A 242 -18.73 11.22 0.19
C ALA A 242 -18.30 10.44 1.44
N VAL A 243 -18.81 9.23 1.66
CA VAL A 243 -18.45 8.40 2.82
C VAL A 243 -16.92 8.23 2.90
N GLY A 244 -16.36 8.62 4.03
CA GLY A 244 -14.93 8.63 4.27
C GLY A 244 -14.20 9.91 3.86
N ALA A 245 -14.80 10.80 3.09
CA ALA A 245 -14.15 12.03 2.64
C ALA A 245 -13.73 12.95 3.79
N ASP A 246 -14.60 13.09 4.75
CA ASP A 246 -14.39 13.88 5.96
C ASP A 246 -13.43 13.22 6.96
N LEU A 247 -13.28 11.89 6.93
CA LEU A 247 -12.20 11.19 7.61
C LEU A 247 -10.85 11.46 6.97
N LEU A 248 -10.84 11.73 5.69
CA LEU A 248 -9.67 12.04 4.88
C LEU A 248 -9.30 13.53 4.92
N GLY A 249 -10.04 14.33 5.70
CA GLY A 249 -9.84 15.77 5.79
C GLY A 249 -10.32 16.51 4.54
N GLU A 250 -9.51 17.39 3.97
CA GLU A 250 -9.86 18.23 2.83
C GLU A 250 -10.10 17.45 1.50
N GLN A 251 -10.23 16.15 1.54
CA GLN A 251 -10.49 15.33 0.34
C GLN A 251 -11.96 15.37 -0.13
N GLU A 252 -12.82 16.10 0.54
CA GLU A 252 -14.22 16.32 0.13
C GLU A 252 -14.41 16.58 -1.37
N ASN A 253 -13.49 17.34 -1.95
CA ASN A 253 -13.54 17.67 -3.37
C ASN A 253 -13.18 16.50 -4.30
N THR A 254 -12.56 15.46 -3.78
CA THR A 254 -12.14 14.32 -4.59
C THR A 254 -13.17 13.20 -4.54
N THR A 255 -13.78 12.99 -3.40
CA THR A 255 -14.77 11.93 -3.15
C THR A 255 -16.18 12.33 -3.55
N SER A 256 -16.61 13.56 -3.27
CA SER A 256 -17.95 14.05 -3.60
C SER A 256 -18.23 14.20 -5.10
N LYS A 257 -17.21 14.15 -5.97
CA LYS A 257 -17.34 14.25 -7.43
C LYS A 257 -17.38 12.91 -8.16
N GLY A 258 -17.84 11.85 -7.50
CA GLY A 258 -18.03 10.54 -8.11
C GLY A 258 -16.74 9.78 -8.27
N LEU A 259 -16.07 9.45 -7.18
CA LEU A 259 -15.03 8.45 -7.19
C LEU A 259 -15.58 7.15 -7.74
N GLN A 260 -14.82 6.56 -8.64
CA GLN A 260 -15.11 5.27 -9.24
C GLN A 260 -14.62 4.09 -8.39
N TYR A 261 -14.17 4.37 -7.15
CA TYR A 261 -13.48 3.41 -6.29
C TYR A 261 -14.14 3.33 -4.92
N PRO A 262 -14.17 2.13 -4.31
CA PRO A 262 -14.68 1.97 -2.95
C PRO A 262 -13.72 2.63 -1.94
N TYR A 263 -14.27 3.06 -0.80
CA TYR A 263 -13.45 3.55 0.30
C TYR A 263 -12.64 2.39 0.91
N SER A 264 -11.32 2.51 0.90
CA SER A 264 -10.39 1.45 1.30
C SER A 264 -9.26 2.01 2.14
N THR A 265 -8.89 1.30 3.21
CA THR A 265 -7.71 1.64 4.00
C THR A 265 -6.56 0.71 3.66
N ALA A 266 -5.32 1.23 3.66
CA ALA A 266 -4.09 0.45 3.60
C ALA A 266 -3.26 0.61 4.87
N GLU A 267 -3.44 1.72 5.56
CA GLU A 267 -2.64 2.06 6.74
C GLU A 267 -3.56 2.47 7.89
N MET A 268 -4.48 1.59 8.27
CA MET A 268 -5.18 1.79 9.52
C MET A 268 -4.28 1.32 10.67
N GLY A 269 -3.99 2.23 11.59
CA GLY A 269 -2.95 2.05 12.59
C GLY A 269 -3.21 0.95 13.60
N GLY A 270 -2.70 -0.25 13.30
CA GLY A 270 -2.49 -1.30 14.30
C GLY A 270 -1.17 -1.14 15.04
N GLY A 271 -0.22 -0.44 14.42
CA GLY A 271 1.04 -0.01 14.99
C GLY A 271 1.21 1.49 14.90
N ASN A 272 2.29 2.02 15.46
CA ASN A 272 2.59 3.43 15.40
C ASN A 272 4.09 3.70 15.47
N GLN A 273 4.51 4.79 14.84
CA GLN A 273 5.90 5.22 14.82
C GLN A 273 6.33 5.73 16.20
N ILE A 274 7.56 5.38 16.61
CA ILE A 274 8.23 5.95 17.77
C ILE A 274 9.20 7.03 17.29
N THR A 275 9.10 8.22 17.84
CA THR A 275 10.01 9.33 17.54
C THR A 275 10.77 9.79 18.78
N TYR A 276 11.75 10.67 18.62
CA TYR A 276 12.52 11.20 19.75
C TYR A 276 11.64 11.93 20.78
N HIS A 277 10.63 12.64 20.32
CA HIS A 277 9.77 13.49 21.17
C HIS A 277 8.45 12.80 21.55
N ARG A 278 8.10 11.68 20.91
CA ARG A 278 6.86 10.96 21.19
C ARG A 278 7.06 9.45 21.25
N ARG A 279 6.43 8.84 22.25
CA ARG A 279 6.42 7.39 22.51
C ARG A 279 4.97 6.94 22.68
N PRO A 280 4.14 6.96 21.64
CA PRO A 280 2.73 6.62 21.78
C PRO A 280 2.57 5.15 22.22
N VAL A 281 1.65 4.94 23.13
CA VAL A 281 1.20 3.60 23.55
C VAL A 281 -0.25 3.48 23.11
N ILE A 282 -0.49 2.59 22.15
CA ILE A 282 -1.83 2.36 21.59
C ILE A 282 -2.38 1.05 22.18
N ALA A 283 -3.52 1.14 22.86
CA ALA A 283 -4.19 -0.04 23.35
C ALA A 283 -4.97 -0.76 22.24
N ALA A 284 -5.08 -2.08 22.35
CA ALA A 284 -5.87 -2.86 21.37
C ALA A 284 -7.29 -2.34 21.19
N LYS A 285 -7.94 -1.89 22.26
CA LYS A 285 -9.29 -1.29 22.22
C LYS A 285 -9.36 0.00 21.39
N ASP A 286 -8.27 0.76 21.29
CA ASP A 286 -8.22 1.98 20.47
C ASP A 286 -8.23 1.62 18.98
N VAL A 287 -7.51 0.57 18.59
CA VAL A 287 -7.54 0.02 17.24
C VAL A 287 -8.92 -0.54 16.89
N VAL A 288 -9.54 -1.26 17.82
CA VAL A 288 -10.90 -1.79 17.65
C VAL A 288 -11.91 -0.67 17.46
N ALA A 289 -11.86 0.37 18.31
CA ALA A 289 -12.74 1.53 18.19
C ALA A 289 -12.58 2.23 16.84
N GLN A 290 -11.34 2.44 16.40
CA GLN A 290 -11.06 3.01 15.10
C GLN A 290 -11.59 2.13 13.95
N SER A 291 -11.47 0.81 14.07
CA SER A 291 -12.01 -0.14 13.09
C SER A 291 -13.53 0.00 12.95
N TYR A 292 -14.25 0.07 14.06
CA TYR A 292 -15.70 0.29 14.05
C TYR A 292 -16.08 1.62 13.37
N VAL A 293 -15.34 2.68 13.66
CA VAL A 293 -15.58 3.98 13.01
C VAL A 293 -15.34 3.90 11.51
N LYS A 294 -14.28 3.25 11.06
CA LYS A 294 -13.99 3.11 9.62
C LYS A 294 -15.05 2.28 8.90
N VAL A 295 -15.43 1.12 9.45
CA VAL A 295 -16.48 0.28 8.89
C VAL A 295 -17.82 1.01 8.91
N GLY A 296 -18.19 1.63 10.03
CA GLY A 296 -19.41 2.42 10.15
C GLY A 296 -19.46 3.67 9.29
N SER A 297 -18.31 4.16 8.83
CA SER A 297 -18.20 5.25 7.85
C SER A 297 -18.12 4.75 6.40
N GLY A 298 -18.31 3.45 6.17
CA GLY A 298 -18.43 2.86 4.83
C GLY A 298 -17.14 2.33 4.22
N ALA A 299 -16.11 2.03 5.03
CA ALA A 299 -14.92 1.37 4.51
C ALA A 299 -15.28 -0.01 3.94
N ASN A 300 -14.83 -0.28 2.71
CA ASN A 300 -15.08 -1.51 1.97
C ASN A 300 -13.88 -2.44 1.90
N MET A 301 -12.77 -2.02 2.43
CA MET A 301 -11.57 -2.82 2.70
C MET A 301 -10.89 -2.27 3.94
N MET A 302 -10.56 -3.15 4.86
CA MET A 302 -9.78 -2.82 6.05
C MET A 302 -8.34 -3.27 5.87
N GLY A 303 -7.45 -2.31 5.70
CA GLY A 303 -6.01 -2.55 5.65
C GLY A 303 -5.33 -2.05 6.92
N TYR A 304 -4.82 -2.98 7.72
CA TYR A 304 -4.09 -2.71 8.95
C TYR A 304 -2.59 -2.58 8.67
N TYR A 305 -2.00 -1.56 9.33
CA TYR A 305 -0.56 -1.30 9.27
C TYR A 305 0.11 -1.53 10.61
#